data_00e46da46006b4868934586d38a4efd0
#
_entry.id   00e46da46006b4868934586d38a4efd0
#
_cell.length_a   1.000
_cell.length_b   1.000
_cell.length_c   1.000
_cell.angle_alpha   90.00
_cell.angle_beta   90.00
_cell.angle_gamma   90.00
#
_symmetry.space_group_name_H-M   'P 1'
#
loop_
_entity.id
_entity.type
_entity.pdbx_description
1 polymer ?
#
loop_
_entity_poly.entity_id
_entity_poly.type
_entity_poly.pdbx_seq_one_letter_code
_entity_poly.pdbx_strand_id
1 'polypeptide(L)'
;LTRADGSVVRHKREVYDRGNGATVLLYNRHKQTVVLVRQFRVATWVNGNHDGMLIETCAGLLDNDEPEACIRKEAVEETGYEVGEVRKLFELFMSPGGVTEVVHFFIAEYS
;
A
#
# COMPACT_ATOMS: atom_id res chain seq x y z
N LEU A 1 -5.01 -17.75 23.71
CA LEU A 1 -3.59 -17.46 23.87
C LEU A 1 -3.00 -18.26 25.02
N THR A 2 -1.96 -19.03 24.74
CA THR A 2 -1.26 -19.81 25.75
C THR A 2 0.02 -19.05 26.14
N ARG A 3 0.18 -18.79 27.45
CA ARG A 3 1.37 -18.13 27.99
C ARG A 3 2.52 -19.13 28.19
N ALA A 4 3.73 -18.61 28.37
CA ALA A 4 4.93 -19.42 28.57
C ALA A 4 4.84 -20.35 29.79
N ASP A 5 4.05 -20.00 30.80
CA ASP A 5 3.81 -20.82 32.00
C ASP A 5 2.73 -21.89 31.80
N GLY A 6 2.18 -22.01 30.59
CA GLY A 6 1.13 -22.98 30.24
C GLY A 6 -0.28 -22.51 30.54
N SER A 7 -0.46 -21.31 31.12
CA SER A 7 -1.80 -20.77 31.33
C SER A 7 -2.44 -20.32 30.05
N VAL A 8 -3.78 -20.34 30.01
CA VAL A 8 -4.57 -19.90 28.83
C VAL A 8 -5.30 -18.61 29.20
N VAL A 9 -5.15 -17.60 28.35
CA VAL A 9 -5.81 -16.31 28.55
C VAL A 9 -6.68 -16.02 27.33
N ARG A 10 -7.91 -15.55 27.57
CA ARG A 10 -8.81 -15.09 26.50
C ARG A 10 -8.65 -13.61 26.32
N HIS A 11 -8.50 -13.19 25.05
CA HIS A 11 -8.45 -11.78 24.69
C HIS A 11 -9.55 -11.46 23.68
N LYS A 12 -10.08 -10.23 23.78
CA LYS A 12 -10.90 -9.65 22.72
C LYS A 12 -10.05 -8.64 21.98
N ARG A 13 -10.12 -8.68 20.66
CA ARG A 13 -9.40 -7.74 19.79
C ARG A 13 -10.34 -7.26 18.71
N GLU A 14 -10.22 -5.99 18.39
CA GLU A 14 -10.88 -5.41 17.21
C GLU A 14 -9.89 -5.37 16.07
N VAL A 15 -10.33 -5.72 14.88
CA VAL A 15 -9.53 -5.60 13.67
C VAL A 15 -10.33 -4.85 12.62
N TYR A 16 -9.65 -4.01 11.85
CA TYR A 16 -10.23 -3.30 10.73
C TYR A 16 -9.86 -4.05 9.45
N ASP A 17 -10.87 -4.50 8.73
CA ASP A 17 -10.70 -5.15 7.43
C ASP A 17 -11.17 -4.19 6.33
N ARG A 18 -10.22 -3.65 5.59
CA ARG A 18 -10.47 -2.78 4.44
C ARG A 18 -10.07 -3.44 3.12
N GLY A 19 -9.74 -4.73 3.16
CA GLY A 19 -9.21 -5.46 2.02
C GLY A 19 -7.72 -5.25 1.83
N ASN A 20 -7.19 -5.91 0.81
CA ASN A 20 -5.77 -5.86 0.46
C ASN A 20 -5.53 -4.86 -0.67
N GLY A 21 -4.28 -4.48 -0.85
CA GLY A 21 -3.90 -3.49 -1.83
C GLY A 21 -2.65 -3.85 -2.60
N ALA A 22 -2.34 -3.03 -3.58
CA ALA A 22 -1.08 -3.09 -4.33
C ALA A 22 -0.54 -1.67 -4.49
N THR A 23 0.78 -1.55 -4.56
CA THR A 23 1.46 -0.29 -4.78
C THR A 23 2.60 -0.48 -5.76
N VAL A 24 2.94 0.57 -6.49
CA VAL A 24 4.05 0.55 -7.45
C VAL A 24 4.88 1.81 -7.35
N LEU A 25 6.19 1.64 -7.29
CA LEU A 25 7.12 2.75 -7.47
C LEU A 25 7.47 2.85 -8.96
N LEU A 26 7.08 3.96 -9.59
CA LEU A 26 7.42 4.26 -10.97
C LEU A 26 8.74 5.01 -11.02
N TYR A 27 9.68 4.54 -11.84
CA TYR A 27 10.99 5.17 -11.97
C TYR A 27 11.37 5.35 -13.44
N ASN A 28 12.31 6.28 -13.69
CA ASN A 28 12.87 6.49 -15.02
C ASN A 28 14.38 6.65 -14.88
N ARG A 29 15.14 5.74 -15.49
CA ARG A 29 16.59 5.70 -15.37
C ARG A 29 17.26 6.88 -16.06
N HIS A 30 16.76 7.27 -17.22
CA HIS A 30 17.34 8.36 -17.99
C HIS A 30 17.17 9.71 -17.29
N LYS A 31 15.96 9.96 -16.79
CA LYS A 31 15.63 11.19 -16.08
C LYS A 31 16.08 11.17 -14.62
N GLN A 32 16.42 10.00 -14.07
CA GLN A 32 16.73 9.79 -12.66
C GLN A 32 15.62 10.34 -11.75
N THR A 33 14.39 9.96 -12.08
CA THR A 33 13.18 10.42 -11.39
C THR A 33 12.31 9.26 -10.94
N VAL A 34 11.47 9.54 -9.97
CA VAL A 34 10.35 8.67 -9.58
C VAL A 34 9.06 9.47 -9.65
N VAL A 35 7.94 8.77 -9.84
CA VAL A 35 6.62 9.39 -9.79
C VAL A 35 5.97 9.01 -8.48
N LEU A 36 5.56 10.02 -7.73
CA LEU A 36 4.83 9.87 -6.48
C LEU A 36 3.52 10.63 -6.57
N VAL A 37 2.56 10.28 -5.75
CA VAL A 37 1.29 10.97 -5.65
C VAL A 37 1.19 11.68 -4.31
N ARG A 38 0.56 12.84 -4.29
CA ARG A 38 0.33 13.61 -3.09
C ARG A 38 -1.17 13.69 -2.85
N GLN A 39 -1.62 13.26 -1.68
CA GLN A 39 -3.05 13.25 -1.39
C GLN A 39 -3.33 13.49 0.09
N PHE A 40 -4.56 13.94 0.39
CA PHE A 40 -5.01 14.13 1.75
C PHE A 40 -5.33 12.78 2.39
N ARG A 41 -4.78 12.57 3.58
CA ARG A 41 -5.03 11.38 4.39
C ARG A 41 -5.52 11.82 5.77
N VAL A 42 -6.83 11.76 5.99
CA VAL A 42 -7.45 12.24 7.21
C VAL A 42 -6.86 11.62 8.48
N ALA A 43 -6.51 10.35 8.43
CA ALA A 43 -5.92 9.67 9.60
C ALA A 43 -4.61 10.31 10.03
N THR A 44 -3.78 10.75 9.08
CA THR A 44 -2.53 11.44 9.41
C THR A 44 -2.80 12.81 10.00
N TRP A 45 -3.82 13.50 9.49
CA TRP A 45 -4.22 14.81 10.01
C TRP A 45 -4.70 14.72 11.46
N VAL A 46 -5.51 13.72 11.76
CA VAL A 46 -5.98 13.47 13.13
C VAL A 46 -4.81 13.23 14.09
N ASN A 47 -3.75 12.61 13.62
CA ASN A 47 -2.59 12.26 14.45
C ASN A 47 -1.42 13.24 14.28
N GLY A 48 -1.70 14.49 13.96
CA GLY A 48 -0.72 15.57 14.06
C GLY A 48 -0.02 15.98 12.76
N ASN A 49 -0.38 15.38 11.61
CA ASN A 49 0.15 15.85 10.33
C ASN A 49 -0.58 17.15 9.96
N HIS A 50 0.15 18.26 10.00
CA HIS A 50 -0.38 19.62 9.97
C HIS A 50 -1.39 19.89 8.84
N ASP A 51 -1.07 19.52 7.60
CA ASP A 51 -1.95 19.75 6.44
C ASP A 51 -2.70 18.49 6.01
N GLY A 52 -2.43 17.35 6.63
CA GLY A 52 -3.02 16.06 6.28
C GLY A 52 -2.55 15.50 4.95
N MET A 53 -1.62 16.16 4.29
CA MET A 53 -1.09 15.72 3.00
C MET A 53 0.04 14.72 3.17
N LEU A 54 0.04 13.71 2.31
CA LEU A 54 1.05 12.66 2.33
C LEU A 54 1.54 12.39 0.91
N ILE A 55 2.85 12.22 0.77
CA ILE A 55 3.47 11.83 -0.50
C ILE A 55 3.66 10.31 -0.46
N GLU A 56 3.13 9.63 -1.48
CA GLU A 56 3.06 8.18 -1.49
C GLU A 56 3.38 7.63 -2.87
N THR A 57 3.71 6.35 -2.92
CA THR A 57 3.72 5.62 -4.19
C THR A 57 2.27 5.42 -4.66
N CYS A 58 2.10 5.29 -5.98
CA CYS A 58 0.80 4.98 -6.58
C CYS A 58 0.27 3.67 -6.01
N ALA A 59 -0.98 3.63 -5.57
CA ALA A 59 -1.55 2.47 -4.91
C ALA A 59 -3.06 2.39 -5.10
N GLY A 60 -3.61 1.19 -4.90
CA GLY A 60 -5.04 0.98 -4.91
C GLY A 60 -5.46 -0.31 -4.20
N LEU A 61 -6.74 -0.42 -3.91
CA LEU A 61 -7.34 -1.65 -3.37
C LEU A 61 -7.50 -2.67 -4.49
N LEU A 62 -7.33 -3.94 -4.17
CA LEU A 62 -7.41 -5.01 -5.19
C LEU A 62 -8.81 -5.20 -5.76
N ASP A 63 -9.86 -5.14 -4.94
CA ASP A 63 -11.25 -5.29 -5.34
C ASP A 63 -11.50 -6.53 -6.25
N ASN A 64 -10.91 -7.66 -5.94
CA ASN A 64 -10.93 -8.90 -6.71
C ASN A 64 -9.99 -8.94 -7.93
N ASP A 65 -9.26 -7.87 -8.22
CA ASP A 65 -8.24 -7.90 -9.26
C ASP A 65 -6.98 -8.60 -8.77
N GLU A 66 -6.22 -9.18 -9.71
CA GLU A 66 -4.86 -9.61 -9.41
C GLU A 66 -3.99 -8.39 -9.10
N PRO A 67 -3.01 -8.52 -8.19
CA PRO A 67 -2.20 -7.36 -7.78
C PRO A 67 -1.53 -6.61 -8.93
N GLU A 68 -0.94 -7.31 -9.90
CA GLU A 68 -0.30 -6.66 -11.04
C GLU A 68 -1.31 -5.92 -11.92
N ALA A 69 -2.47 -6.53 -12.18
CA ALA A 69 -3.54 -5.89 -12.95
C ALA A 69 -4.04 -4.62 -12.23
N CYS A 70 -4.18 -4.70 -10.92
CA CYS A 70 -4.59 -3.57 -10.09
C CYS A 70 -3.63 -2.40 -10.24
N ILE A 71 -2.32 -2.61 -10.10
CA ILE A 71 -1.38 -1.50 -10.13
C ILE A 71 -1.18 -0.92 -11.53
N ARG A 72 -1.34 -1.71 -12.59
CA ARG A 72 -1.31 -1.19 -13.96
C ARG A 72 -2.46 -0.21 -14.19
N LYS A 73 -3.64 -0.57 -13.72
CA LYS A 73 -4.83 0.27 -13.79
C LYS A 73 -4.66 1.55 -12.97
N GLU A 74 -4.23 1.41 -11.72
CA GLU A 74 -4.04 2.54 -10.82
C GLU A 74 -2.95 3.50 -11.31
N ALA A 75 -1.88 2.99 -11.91
CA ALA A 75 -0.83 3.83 -12.46
C ALA A 75 -1.39 4.76 -13.55
N VAL A 76 -2.22 4.23 -14.45
CA VAL A 76 -2.86 5.05 -15.49
C VAL A 76 -3.84 6.04 -14.87
N GLU A 77 -4.68 5.59 -13.95
CA GLU A 77 -5.72 6.44 -13.35
C GLU A 77 -5.13 7.57 -12.49
N GLU A 78 -4.12 7.27 -11.65
CA GLU A 78 -3.58 8.26 -10.73
C GLU A 78 -2.47 9.11 -11.31
N THR A 79 -1.66 8.58 -12.22
CA THR A 79 -0.47 9.28 -12.73
C THR A 79 -0.52 9.59 -14.21
N GLY A 80 -1.39 8.92 -14.97
CA GLY A 80 -1.46 9.06 -16.42
C GLY A 80 -0.39 8.30 -17.18
N TYR A 81 0.52 7.61 -16.51
CA TYR A 81 1.58 6.85 -17.17
C TYR A 81 1.18 5.40 -17.38
N GLU A 82 1.41 4.91 -18.59
CA GLU A 82 1.38 3.48 -18.85
C GLU A 82 2.72 2.88 -18.43
N VAL A 83 2.68 1.68 -17.89
CA VAL A 83 3.88 0.98 -17.45
C VAL A 83 4.15 -0.23 -18.32
N GLY A 84 5.42 -0.50 -18.57
CA GLY A 84 5.86 -1.66 -19.31
C GLY A 84 5.94 -2.90 -18.39
N GLU A 85 7.13 -3.43 -18.22
CA GLU A 85 7.37 -4.55 -17.35
C GLU A 85 7.24 -4.14 -15.89
N VAL A 86 6.49 -4.93 -15.13
CA VAL A 86 6.25 -4.72 -13.70
C VAL A 86 6.92 -5.85 -12.94
N ARG A 87 7.74 -5.52 -11.95
CA ARG A 87 8.42 -6.50 -11.12
C ARG A 87 7.90 -6.44 -9.69
N LYS A 88 7.45 -7.59 -9.18
CA LYS A 88 7.05 -7.71 -7.78
C LYS A 88 8.29 -7.75 -6.90
N LEU A 89 8.29 -6.98 -5.81
CA LEU A 89 9.37 -6.95 -4.84
C LEU A 89 9.04 -7.83 -3.63
N PHE A 90 7.91 -7.59 -3.01
CA PHE A 90 7.48 -8.31 -1.80
C PHE A 90 6.03 -7.96 -1.47
N GLU A 91 5.51 -8.59 -0.42
CA GLU A 91 4.22 -8.25 0.16
C GLU A 91 4.36 -8.17 1.68
N LEU A 92 3.68 -7.21 2.31
CA LEU A 92 3.78 -6.94 3.73
C LEU A 92 2.41 -6.61 4.33
N PHE A 93 2.24 -6.99 5.59
CA PHE A 93 1.17 -6.43 6.41
C PHE A 93 1.53 -4.99 6.77
N MET A 94 0.61 -4.06 6.54
CA MET A 94 0.91 -2.63 6.69
C MET A 94 0.74 -2.12 8.11
N SER A 95 -0.24 -2.62 8.84
CA SER A 95 -0.49 -2.20 10.21
C SER A 95 -1.08 -3.37 11.00
N PRO A 96 -0.29 -4.42 11.25
CA PRO A 96 -0.82 -5.70 11.75
C PRO A 96 -1.37 -5.63 13.18
N GLY A 97 -1.11 -4.57 13.90
CA GLY A 97 -1.69 -4.38 15.24
C GLY A 97 -3.20 -4.20 15.25
N GLY A 98 -3.81 -3.79 14.14
CA GLY A 98 -5.25 -3.55 14.10
C GLY A 98 -5.88 -3.60 12.73
N VAL A 99 -5.10 -3.70 11.67
CA VAL A 99 -5.58 -3.71 10.29
C VAL A 99 -5.16 -4.99 9.59
N THR A 100 -6.08 -5.60 8.86
CA THR A 100 -5.82 -6.88 8.18
C THR A 100 -5.04 -6.72 6.87
N GLU A 101 -4.86 -5.50 6.38
CA GLU A 101 -4.35 -5.20 5.05
C GLU A 101 -2.96 -5.78 4.76
N VAL A 102 -2.86 -6.53 3.67
CA VAL A 102 -1.60 -6.88 3.01
C VAL A 102 -1.47 -6.02 1.77
N VAL A 103 -0.30 -5.45 1.55
CA VAL A 103 0.00 -4.70 0.33
C VAL A 103 1.08 -5.42 -0.46
N HIS A 104 0.84 -5.58 -1.77
CA HIS A 104 1.78 -6.15 -2.72
C HIS A 104 2.59 -5.00 -3.33
N PHE A 105 3.91 -5.06 -3.21
CA PHE A 105 4.82 -4.00 -3.63
C PHE A 105 5.49 -4.33 -4.96
N PHE A 106 5.40 -3.40 -5.90
CA PHE A 106 5.96 -3.53 -7.24
C PHE A 106 6.85 -2.35 -7.59
N ILE A 107 7.68 -2.56 -8.58
CA ILE A 107 8.48 -1.51 -9.21
C ILE A 107 8.31 -1.62 -10.73
N ALA A 108 8.22 -0.50 -11.41
CA ALA A 108 8.05 -0.45 -12.86
C ALA A 108 8.69 0.80 -13.44
N GLU A 109 9.24 0.67 -14.64
CA GLU A 109 9.81 1.80 -15.36
C GLU A 109 8.72 2.52 -16.15
N TYR A 110 8.74 3.84 -16.14
CA TYR A 110 7.89 4.69 -16.97
C TYR A 110 8.74 5.47 -17.96
N SER A 111 8.15 5.89 -19.06
CA SER A 111 8.84 6.66 -20.08
C SER A 111 8.25 8.06 -20.27
#